data_6c81fdf3c8cf107491f9cdfe3f4c43aa
#
_entry.id   6c81fdf3c8cf107491f9cdfe3f4c43aa
#
_cell.length_a   1.000
_cell.length_b   1.000
_cell.length_c   1.000
_cell.angle_alpha   90.00
_cell.angle_beta   90.00
_cell.angle_gamma   90.00
#
_symmetry.space_group_name_H-M   'P 1'
#
loop_
_entity.id
_entity.type
_entity.pdbx_description
1 polymer ?
#
loop_
_entity_poly.entity_id
_entity_poly.type
_entity_poly.pdbx_seq_one_letter_code
_entity_poly.pdbx_strand_id
1 'polypeptide(L)'
;MSERSLVLFELAGADQSVRFSPHCWKTRMALAHKGLTAQGVPWRFTDKAEIAFSEQTGVPVLVDDGITVSDSWRIAHYLETHFPQAPSLAGDNSGLAACAFVNHWADATLLPALARVLIPDVFHVLHPKDRQYFRASREARLGMTIEQLPTYRQDYLTELKRVLAPLRGTLKRQPFLAGHAPSYADYCVFGMFMWSRCVSDIAIVEPDDPIHAWRERLLDLFDGLARKAPVHHLTTGDL
;
A
#
# COMPACT_ATOMS: atom_id res chain seq x y z
N MET A 1 -29.47 -14.86 10.32
CA MET A 1 -28.87 -13.72 9.55
C MET A 1 -27.68 -14.31 8.82
N SER A 2 -27.62 -14.24 7.48
CA SER A 2 -26.44 -14.71 6.75
C SER A 2 -25.26 -13.84 7.16
N GLU A 3 -24.11 -14.46 7.39
CA GLU A 3 -22.87 -13.77 7.71
C GLU A 3 -22.49 -12.90 6.50
N ARG A 4 -22.25 -11.60 6.71
CA ARG A 4 -21.90 -10.65 5.65
C ARG A 4 -20.61 -11.10 4.97
N SER A 5 -20.62 -11.19 3.63
CA SER A 5 -19.48 -11.65 2.85
C SER A 5 -18.72 -10.47 2.26
N LEU A 6 -17.51 -10.22 2.79
CA LEU A 6 -16.57 -9.25 2.24
C LEU A 6 -15.46 -9.98 1.50
N VAL A 7 -15.23 -9.62 0.23
CA VAL A 7 -14.16 -10.17 -0.61
C VAL A 7 -13.28 -9.03 -1.11
N LEU A 8 -11.96 -9.14 -0.97
CA LEU A 8 -11.00 -8.14 -1.40
C LEU A 8 -10.03 -8.73 -2.42
N PHE A 9 -10.08 -8.24 -3.66
CA PHE A 9 -9.08 -8.58 -4.68
C PHE A 9 -7.83 -7.75 -4.48
N GLU A 10 -6.65 -8.42 -4.43
CA GLU A 10 -5.40 -7.82 -4.03
C GLU A 10 -4.24 -8.29 -4.92
N LEU A 11 -3.35 -7.35 -5.25
CA LEU A 11 -2.17 -7.66 -6.05
C LEU A 11 -1.24 -8.62 -5.31
N ALA A 12 -0.93 -9.73 -5.95
CA ALA A 12 -0.07 -10.77 -5.46
C ALA A 12 1.19 -10.95 -6.30
N GLY A 13 2.24 -11.45 -5.68
CA GLY A 13 3.45 -11.92 -6.33
C GLY A 13 3.30 -13.29 -6.99
N ALA A 14 4.45 -13.90 -7.35
CA ALA A 14 4.53 -15.30 -7.75
C ALA A 14 4.03 -16.20 -6.61
N ASP A 15 4.51 -15.94 -5.39
CA ASP A 15 3.89 -16.44 -4.17
C ASP A 15 2.61 -15.62 -3.91
N GLN A 16 1.47 -16.31 -3.97
CA GLN A 16 0.17 -15.69 -3.77
C GLN A 16 -0.06 -15.17 -2.35
N SER A 17 0.70 -15.63 -1.37
CA SER A 17 0.62 -15.13 0.00
C SER A 17 1.21 -13.70 0.15
N VAL A 18 2.16 -13.34 -0.70
CA VAL A 18 2.80 -12.02 -0.71
C VAL A 18 1.90 -11.01 -1.41
N ARG A 19 1.21 -10.20 -0.62
CA ARG A 19 0.35 -9.08 -1.07
C ARG A 19 1.12 -7.78 -0.93
N PHE A 20 1.53 -7.18 -2.05
CA PHE A 20 2.49 -6.07 -2.00
C PHE A 20 1.96 -4.72 -2.50
N SER A 21 0.73 -4.63 -3.04
CA SER A 21 0.21 -3.35 -3.52
C SER A 21 0.05 -2.34 -2.38
N PRO A 22 0.63 -1.12 -2.50
CA PRO A 22 0.42 -0.07 -1.52
C PRO A 22 -1.06 0.29 -1.36
N HIS A 23 -1.83 0.32 -2.45
CA HIS A 23 -3.26 0.65 -2.43
C HIS A 23 -4.10 -0.46 -1.77
N CYS A 24 -3.75 -1.73 -1.96
CA CYS A 24 -4.41 -2.83 -1.25
C CYS A 24 -4.12 -2.77 0.26
N TRP A 25 -2.91 -2.38 0.66
CA TRP A 25 -2.58 -2.18 2.06
C TRP A 25 -3.34 -1.03 2.71
N LYS A 26 -3.60 0.07 2.00
CA LYS A 26 -4.53 1.13 2.48
C LYS A 26 -5.89 0.52 2.85
N THR A 27 -6.43 -0.32 1.98
CA THR A 27 -7.73 -0.97 2.16
C THR A 27 -7.71 -2.01 3.28
N ARG A 28 -6.68 -2.85 3.37
CA ARG A 28 -6.53 -3.82 4.47
C ARG A 28 -6.55 -3.16 5.84
N MET A 29 -5.77 -2.10 5.99
CA MET A 29 -5.70 -1.35 7.25
C MET A 29 -7.04 -0.66 7.56
N ALA A 30 -7.73 -0.12 6.55
CA ALA A 30 -9.03 0.49 6.73
C ALA A 30 -10.10 -0.53 7.17
N LEU A 31 -10.14 -1.71 6.55
CA LEU A 31 -11.03 -2.80 6.96
C LEU A 31 -10.77 -3.23 8.40
N ALA A 32 -9.51 -3.46 8.75
CA ALA A 32 -9.13 -3.85 10.11
C ALA A 32 -9.47 -2.76 11.15
N HIS A 33 -9.32 -1.48 10.81
CA HIS A 33 -9.72 -0.35 11.65
C HIS A 33 -11.23 -0.36 11.93
N LYS A 34 -12.03 -0.72 10.94
CA LYS A 34 -13.49 -0.89 11.07
C LYS A 34 -13.89 -2.19 11.77
N GLY A 35 -12.92 -3.04 12.16
CA GLY A 35 -13.21 -4.36 12.74
C GLY A 35 -13.81 -5.34 11.73
N LEU A 36 -13.57 -5.14 10.43
CA LEU A 36 -14.10 -5.94 9.35
C LEU A 36 -13.02 -6.90 8.81
N THR A 37 -13.44 -8.13 8.53
CA THR A 37 -12.60 -9.16 7.92
C THR A 37 -13.10 -9.43 6.50
N ALA A 38 -12.21 -9.33 5.52
CA ALA A 38 -12.50 -9.68 4.13
C ALA A 38 -11.71 -10.93 3.72
N GLN A 39 -12.32 -11.78 2.89
CA GLN A 39 -11.62 -12.86 2.21
C GLN A 39 -10.70 -12.25 1.14
N GLY A 40 -9.38 -12.38 1.29
CA GLY A 40 -8.41 -11.89 0.33
C GLY A 40 -8.27 -12.82 -0.88
N VAL A 41 -8.55 -12.30 -2.09
CA VAL A 41 -8.36 -13.01 -3.36
C VAL A 41 -7.09 -12.49 -4.04
N PRO A 42 -6.09 -13.37 -4.30
CA PRO A 42 -4.88 -12.96 -5.00
C PRO A 42 -5.20 -12.64 -6.46
N TRP A 43 -4.76 -11.49 -6.92
CA TRP A 43 -4.89 -11.04 -8.31
C TRP A 43 -3.53 -10.63 -8.87
N ARG A 44 -3.29 -10.84 -10.16
CA ARG A 44 -2.05 -10.50 -10.83
C ARG A 44 -2.27 -9.51 -11.97
N PHE A 45 -1.23 -8.80 -12.39
CA PHE A 45 -1.32 -7.73 -13.38
C PHE A 45 -1.98 -8.14 -14.70
N THR A 46 -1.82 -9.38 -15.13
CA THR A 46 -2.39 -9.90 -16.38
C THR A 46 -3.74 -10.58 -16.21
N ASP A 47 -4.23 -10.79 -14.98
CA ASP A 47 -5.51 -11.44 -14.69
C ASP A 47 -6.71 -10.46 -14.77
N LYS A 48 -6.73 -9.64 -15.83
CA LYS A 48 -7.74 -8.57 -16.01
C LYS A 48 -9.18 -9.09 -16.03
N ALA A 49 -9.39 -10.28 -16.59
CA ALA A 49 -10.71 -10.90 -16.69
C ALA A 49 -11.33 -11.19 -15.31
N GLU A 50 -10.51 -11.48 -14.29
CA GLU A 50 -10.98 -11.83 -12.95
C GLU A 50 -11.67 -10.66 -12.21
N ILE A 51 -11.34 -9.43 -12.59
CA ILE A 51 -11.94 -8.21 -12.02
C ILE A 51 -12.73 -7.40 -13.05
N ALA A 52 -13.03 -7.96 -14.23
CA ALA A 52 -13.74 -7.25 -15.30
C ALA A 52 -15.13 -6.75 -14.86
N PHE A 53 -15.79 -7.45 -13.94
CA PHE A 53 -17.06 -7.05 -13.34
C PHE A 53 -17.00 -5.71 -12.59
N SER A 54 -15.80 -5.27 -12.18
CA SER A 54 -15.59 -4.00 -11.49
C SER A 54 -15.36 -2.81 -12.43
N GLU A 55 -15.30 -3.05 -13.74
CA GLU A 55 -14.95 -2.07 -14.77
C GLU A 55 -13.56 -1.43 -14.55
N GLN A 56 -12.70 -2.08 -13.77
CA GLN A 56 -11.35 -1.62 -13.46
C GLN A 56 -10.27 -2.51 -14.09
N THR A 57 -9.08 -1.93 -14.22
CA THR A 57 -7.91 -2.66 -14.72
C THR A 57 -6.87 -2.93 -13.63
N GLY A 58 -7.22 -2.67 -12.37
CA GLY A 58 -6.33 -2.81 -11.22
C GLY A 58 -7.09 -2.96 -9.90
N VAL A 59 -6.35 -3.24 -8.88
CA VAL A 59 -6.83 -3.49 -7.52
C VAL A 59 -6.33 -2.40 -6.55
N PRO A 60 -7.02 -2.18 -5.40
CA PRO A 60 -8.00 -3.04 -4.75
C PRO A 60 -9.41 -2.96 -5.38
N VAL A 61 -10.12 -4.08 -5.35
CA VAL A 61 -11.56 -4.17 -5.60
C VAL A 61 -12.18 -4.88 -4.40
N LEU A 62 -13.12 -4.22 -3.74
CA LEU A 62 -13.90 -4.77 -2.64
C LEU A 62 -15.28 -5.18 -3.16
N VAL A 63 -15.72 -6.38 -2.80
CA VAL A 63 -17.09 -6.84 -3.00
C VAL A 63 -17.72 -7.07 -1.64
N ASP A 64 -18.87 -6.43 -1.37
CA ASP A 64 -19.62 -6.48 -0.13
C ASP A 64 -21.05 -6.88 -0.43
N ASP A 65 -21.42 -8.14 -0.17
CA ASP A 65 -22.73 -8.70 -0.47
C ASP A 65 -23.25 -8.35 -1.89
N GLY A 66 -22.36 -8.40 -2.88
CA GLY A 66 -22.65 -8.08 -4.28
C GLY A 66 -22.45 -6.62 -4.68
N ILE A 67 -22.21 -5.70 -3.74
CA ILE A 67 -21.83 -4.32 -4.04
C ILE A 67 -20.34 -4.27 -4.35
N THR A 68 -19.99 -3.81 -5.55
CA THR A 68 -18.59 -3.68 -5.98
C THR A 68 -18.10 -2.24 -5.78
N VAL A 69 -16.99 -2.09 -5.05
CA VAL A 69 -16.32 -0.80 -4.84
C VAL A 69 -14.85 -0.95 -5.20
N SER A 70 -14.35 -0.10 -6.08
CA SER A 70 -12.96 -0.09 -6.51
C SER A 70 -12.30 1.25 -6.22
N ASP A 71 -10.94 1.25 -6.17
CA ASP A 71 -10.10 2.32 -5.68
C ASP A 71 -10.08 2.46 -4.15
N SER A 72 -8.87 2.52 -3.59
CA SER A 72 -8.66 2.51 -2.12
C SER A 72 -9.30 3.70 -1.41
N TRP A 73 -9.35 4.89 -2.05
CA TRP A 73 -10.00 6.06 -1.49
C TRP A 73 -11.52 5.92 -1.49
N ARG A 74 -12.10 5.46 -2.60
CA ARG A 74 -13.54 5.19 -2.71
C ARG A 74 -13.97 4.09 -1.74
N ILE A 75 -13.14 3.05 -1.56
CA ILE A 75 -13.39 2.00 -0.56
C ILE A 75 -13.39 2.60 0.85
N ALA A 76 -12.45 3.47 1.20
CA ALA A 76 -12.45 4.11 2.51
C ALA A 76 -13.72 4.95 2.75
N HIS A 77 -14.17 5.71 1.76
CA HIS A 77 -15.45 6.44 1.82
C HIS A 77 -16.66 5.51 1.98
N TYR A 78 -16.67 4.41 1.23
CA TYR A 78 -17.70 3.38 1.35
C TYR A 78 -17.76 2.83 2.78
N LEU A 79 -16.62 2.49 3.36
CA LEU A 79 -16.54 1.97 4.71
C LEU A 79 -17.03 2.99 5.76
N GLU A 80 -16.73 4.28 5.59
CA GLU A 80 -17.23 5.34 6.48
C GLU A 80 -18.76 5.44 6.45
N THR A 81 -19.35 5.38 5.26
CA THR A 81 -20.80 5.58 5.08
C THR A 81 -21.62 4.34 5.40
N HIS A 82 -21.12 3.14 5.12
CA HIS A 82 -21.86 1.90 5.29
C HIS A 82 -21.62 1.22 6.64
N PHE A 83 -20.57 1.63 7.37
CA PHE A 83 -20.26 1.13 8.71
C PHE A 83 -20.11 2.29 9.72
N PRO A 84 -21.14 3.13 9.90
CA PRO A 84 -21.03 4.34 10.73
C PRO A 84 -20.92 4.02 12.23
N GLN A 85 -21.26 2.80 12.66
CA GLN A 85 -21.14 2.36 14.04
C GLN A 85 -19.72 1.84 14.39
N ALA A 86 -18.89 1.56 13.37
CA ALA A 86 -17.52 1.17 13.56
C ALA A 86 -16.63 2.42 13.78
N PRO A 87 -15.42 2.27 14.35
CA PRO A 87 -14.50 3.40 14.54
C PRO A 87 -14.28 4.19 13.24
N SER A 88 -14.31 5.52 13.34
CA SER A 88 -14.12 6.38 12.16
C SER A 88 -12.67 6.35 11.67
N LEU A 89 -12.49 6.26 10.35
CA LEU A 89 -11.19 6.33 9.67
C LEU A 89 -10.58 7.73 9.68
N ALA A 90 -11.42 8.76 9.86
CA ALA A 90 -11.00 10.15 9.71
C ALA A 90 -11.45 11.07 10.86
N GLY A 91 -12.28 10.58 11.79
CA GLY A 91 -12.87 11.35 12.86
C GLY A 91 -14.07 12.17 12.40
N ASP A 92 -13.85 13.25 11.66
CA ASP A 92 -14.88 14.16 11.15
C ASP A 92 -14.62 14.57 9.68
N ASN A 93 -15.44 15.48 9.17
CA ASN A 93 -15.30 16.01 7.80
C ASN A 93 -13.96 16.72 7.57
N SER A 94 -13.42 17.40 8.57
CA SER A 94 -12.13 18.07 8.47
C SER A 94 -11.00 17.05 8.40
N GLY A 95 -11.08 15.99 9.21
CA GLY A 95 -10.16 14.85 9.15
C GLY A 95 -10.23 14.14 7.81
N LEU A 96 -11.43 13.98 7.24
CA LEU A 96 -11.60 13.36 5.91
C LEU A 96 -10.93 14.21 4.81
N ALA A 97 -11.09 15.53 4.85
CA ALA A 97 -10.40 16.44 3.91
C ALA A 97 -8.87 16.38 4.06
N ALA A 98 -8.36 16.30 5.29
CA ALA A 98 -6.93 16.10 5.54
C ALA A 98 -6.43 14.75 5.01
N CYS A 99 -7.19 13.68 5.20
CA CYS A 99 -6.89 12.35 4.63
C CYS A 99 -6.83 12.38 3.10
N ALA A 100 -7.72 13.15 2.43
CA ALA A 100 -7.69 13.31 0.98
C ALA A 100 -6.37 13.93 0.51
N PHE A 101 -5.92 15.00 1.18
CA PHE A 101 -4.64 15.64 0.87
C PHE A 101 -3.47 14.65 1.03
N VAL A 102 -3.42 13.93 2.15
CA VAL A 102 -2.36 12.94 2.41
C VAL A 102 -2.41 11.80 1.38
N ASN A 103 -3.60 11.32 1.00
CA ASN A 103 -3.76 10.30 -0.03
C ASN A 103 -3.18 10.77 -1.37
N HIS A 104 -3.55 11.97 -1.81
CA HIS A 104 -3.03 12.55 -3.05
C HIS A 104 -1.52 12.78 -3.00
N TRP A 105 -0.99 13.28 -1.87
CA TRP A 105 0.46 13.43 -1.70
C TRP A 105 1.19 12.08 -1.76
N ALA A 106 0.64 11.05 -1.09
CA ALA A 106 1.23 9.72 -1.12
C ALA A 106 1.24 9.14 -2.54
N ASP A 107 0.17 9.32 -3.31
CA ASP A 107 0.03 8.77 -4.66
C ASP A 107 0.81 9.59 -5.71
N ALA A 108 0.84 10.92 -5.59
CA ALA A 108 1.47 11.79 -6.58
C ALA A 108 2.96 12.07 -6.31
N THR A 109 3.41 11.93 -5.07
CA THR A 109 4.78 12.31 -4.67
C THR A 109 5.57 11.14 -4.08
N LEU A 110 5.03 10.48 -3.04
CA LEU A 110 5.76 9.42 -2.35
C LEU A 110 5.86 8.15 -3.19
N LEU A 111 4.76 7.72 -3.82
CA LEU A 111 4.75 6.51 -4.66
C LEU A 111 5.73 6.60 -5.83
N PRO A 112 5.80 7.68 -6.64
CA PRO A 112 6.79 7.79 -7.70
C PRO A 112 8.24 7.79 -7.19
N ALA A 113 8.51 8.41 -6.04
CA ALA A 113 9.85 8.41 -5.44
C ALA A 113 10.27 6.99 -5.00
N LEU A 114 9.37 6.27 -4.33
CA LEU A 114 9.57 4.87 -3.95
C LEU A 114 9.68 3.94 -5.17
N ALA A 115 8.91 4.17 -6.21
CA ALA A 115 8.91 3.33 -7.41
C ALA A 115 10.31 3.25 -8.05
N ARG A 116 11.05 4.35 -8.10
CA ARG A 116 12.41 4.37 -8.64
C ARG A 116 13.38 3.49 -7.85
N VAL A 117 13.14 3.34 -6.55
CA VAL A 117 13.94 2.47 -5.67
C VAL A 117 13.51 1.01 -5.79
N LEU A 118 12.19 0.74 -5.82
CA LEU A 118 11.61 -0.58 -5.59
C LEU A 118 11.28 -1.38 -6.87
N ILE A 119 11.13 -0.72 -8.04
CA ILE A 119 10.73 -1.41 -9.27
C ILE A 119 11.64 -2.59 -9.63
N PRO A 120 12.99 -2.53 -9.49
CA PRO A 120 13.83 -3.69 -9.72
C PRO A 120 13.46 -4.86 -8.82
N ASP A 121 13.27 -4.60 -7.53
CA ASP A 121 12.96 -5.63 -6.54
C ASP A 121 11.55 -6.21 -6.77
N VAL A 122 10.56 -5.35 -7.11
CA VAL A 122 9.21 -5.80 -7.52
C VAL A 122 9.28 -6.77 -8.69
N PHE A 123 10.14 -6.53 -9.68
CA PHE A 123 10.27 -7.38 -10.86
C PHE A 123 10.62 -8.83 -10.49
N HIS A 124 11.43 -9.03 -9.45
CA HIS A 124 11.79 -10.35 -8.96
C HIS A 124 10.64 -11.09 -8.24
N VAL A 125 9.79 -10.33 -7.55
CA VAL A 125 8.61 -10.87 -6.84
C VAL A 125 7.51 -11.33 -7.80
N LEU A 126 7.49 -10.84 -9.04
CA LEU A 126 6.41 -11.09 -9.99
C LEU A 126 6.38 -12.52 -10.51
N HIS A 127 5.17 -13.03 -10.69
CA HIS A 127 4.96 -14.24 -11.47
C HIS A 127 5.50 -14.06 -12.91
N PRO A 128 6.15 -15.07 -13.52
CA PRO A 128 6.76 -14.95 -14.85
C PRO A 128 5.82 -14.39 -15.92
N LYS A 129 4.51 -14.75 -15.90
CA LYS A 129 3.51 -14.25 -16.86
C LYS A 129 3.33 -12.73 -16.85
N ASP A 130 3.60 -12.07 -15.69
CA ASP A 130 3.43 -10.63 -15.53
C ASP A 130 4.65 -9.80 -15.91
N ARG A 131 5.83 -10.43 -15.95
CA ARG A 131 7.10 -9.73 -16.10
C ARG A 131 7.19 -8.90 -17.38
N GLN A 132 6.71 -9.42 -18.51
CA GLN A 132 6.72 -8.70 -19.79
C GLN A 132 5.81 -7.46 -19.73
N TYR A 133 4.58 -7.62 -19.24
CA TYR A 133 3.64 -6.52 -19.05
C TYR A 133 4.19 -5.45 -18.11
N PHE A 134 4.73 -5.89 -16.97
CA PHE A 134 5.30 -4.98 -15.97
C PHE A 134 6.47 -4.18 -16.54
N ARG A 135 7.42 -4.86 -17.17
CA ARG A 135 8.58 -4.25 -17.82
C ARG A 135 8.13 -3.17 -18.80
N ALA A 136 7.35 -3.52 -19.81
CA ALA A 136 6.92 -2.61 -20.85
C ALA A 136 6.24 -1.35 -20.27
N SER A 137 5.36 -1.53 -19.28
CA SER A 137 4.62 -0.42 -18.67
C SER A 137 5.50 0.48 -17.78
N ARG A 138 6.52 -0.08 -17.09
CA ARG A 138 7.38 0.70 -16.17
C ARG A 138 8.49 1.41 -16.92
N GLU A 139 9.13 0.74 -17.86
CA GLU A 139 10.17 1.34 -18.70
C GLU A 139 9.62 2.50 -19.54
N ALA A 140 8.42 2.34 -20.12
CA ALA A 140 7.75 3.45 -20.83
C ALA A 140 7.47 4.67 -19.94
N ARG A 141 7.10 4.43 -18.67
CA ARG A 141 6.83 5.51 -17.71
C ARG A 141 8.10 6.20 -17.20
N LEU A 142 9.16 5.43 -17.01
CA LEU A 142 10.42 5.90 -16.43
C LEU A 142 11.40 6.46 -17.46
N GLY A 143 11.25 6.10 -18.75
CA GLY A 143 12.17 6.45 -19.81
C GLY A 143 13.51 5.74 -19.73
N MET A 144 13.60 4.64 -18.97
CA MET A 144 14.80 3.83 -18.78
C MET A 144 14.46 2.37 -18.50
N THR A 145 15.43 1.47 -18.68
CA THR A 145 15.23 0.04 -18.38
C THR A 145 15.25 -0.23 -16.87
N ILE A 146 14.65 -1.34 -16.46
CA ILE A 146 14.63 -1.75 -15.04
C ILE A 146 16.05 -1.97 -14.53
N GLU A 147 16.95 -2.50 -15.36
CA GLU A 147 18.36 -2.79 -15.02
C GLU A 147 19.20 -1.54 -14.81
N GLN A 148 18.78 -0.39 -15.35
CA GLN A 148 19.48 0.89 -15.14
C GLN A 148 19.16 1.51 -13.77
N LEU A 149 18.00 1.22 -13.19
CA LEU A 149 17.55 1.84 -11.94
C LEU A 149 18.52 1.63 -10.77
N PRO A 150 19.10 0.44 -10.53
CA PRO A 150 20.04 0.23 -9.43
C PRO A 150 21.27 1.14 -9.47
N THR A 151 21.72 1.56 -10.65
CA THR A 151 22.85 2.49 -10.81
C THR A 151 22.62 3.84 -10.12
N TYR A 152 21.36 4.29 -10.08
CA TYR A 152 20.95 5.57 -9.49
C TYR A 152 20.30 5.43 -8.12
N ARG A 153 20.31 4.22 -7.53
CA ARG A 153 19.57 3.92 -6.29
C ARG A 153 19.93 4.87 -5.14
N GLN A 154 21.20 5.22 -4.98
CA GLN A 154 21.62 6.14 -3.92
C GLN A 154 21.06 7.56 -4.10
N ASP A 155 20.97 8.04 -5.33
CA ASP A 155 20.37 9.34 -5.64
C ASP A 155 18.86 9.31 -5.37
N TYR A 156 18.17 8.22 -5.75
CA TYR A 156 16.76 8.03 -5.47
C TYR A 156 16.45 7.93 -3.97
N LEU A 157 17.30 7.27 -3.19
CA LEU A 157 17.18 7.24 -1.73
C LEU A 157 17.40 8.64 -1.13
N THR A 158 18.32 9.42 -1.67
CA THR A 158 18.55 10.81 -1.25
C THR A 158 17.32 11.68 -1.55
N GLU A 159 16.72 11.54 -2.72
CA GLU A 159 15.48 12.23 -3.07
C GLU A 159 14.30 11.76 -2.19
N LEU A 160 14.19 10.47 -1.94
CA LEU A 160 13.17 9.92 -1.04
C LEU A 160 13.29 10.50 0.38
N LYS A 161 14.50 10.69 0.91
CA LYS A 161 14.71 11.37 2.21
C LYS A 161 14.14 12.78 2.24
N ARG A 162 14.20 13.52 1.12
CA ARG A 162 13.59 14.87 0.98
C ARG A 162 12.06 14.78 0.92
N VAL A 163 11.52 13.85 0.14
CA VAL A 163 10.08 13.61 0.05
C VAL A 163 9.49 13.25 1.42
N LEU A 164 10.21 12.50 2.24
CA LEU A 164 9.79 12.10 3.58
C LEU A 164 9.95 13.22 4.65
N ALA A 165 10.51 14.37 4.32
CA ALA A 165 10.76 15.44 5.30
C ALA A 165 9.47 15.95 6.00
N PRO A 166 8.32 16.19 5.32
CA PRO A 166 7.08 16.60 5.98
C PRO A 166 6.57 15.54 6.96
N LEU A 167 6.60 14.26 6.55
CA LEU A 167 6.23 13.13 7.40
C LEU A 167 7.08 13.08 8.67
N ARG A 168 8.40 13.19 8.52
CA ARG A 168 9.36 13.20 9.63
C ARG A 168 9.11 14.38 10.58
N GLY A 169 8.83 15.58 10.03
CA GLY A 169 8.51 16.77 10.82
C GLY A 169 7.25 16.60 11.66
N THR A 170 6.22 15.98 11.11
CA THR A 170 4.97 15.67 11.80
C THR A 170 5.18 14.64 12.92
N LEU A 171 5.85 13.53 12.61
CA LEU A 171 6.03 12.42 13.55
C LEU A 171 7.03 12.70 14.70
N LYS A 172 7.80 13.78 14.62
CA LYS A 172 8.56 14.30 15.77
C LYS A 172 7.67 14.89 16.86
N ARG A 173 6.43 15.28 16.53
CA ARG A 173 5.52 16.01 17.43
C ARG A 173 4.34 15.18 17.90
N GLN A 174 4.00 14.13 17.16
CA GLN A 174 2.81 13.33 17.41
C GLN A 174 3.01 11.89 16.93
N PRO A 175 2.33 10.91 17.58
CA PRO A 175 2.54 9.49 17.27
C PRO A 175 1.95 9.04 15.92
N PHE A 176 0.91 9.71 15.41
CA PHE A 176 0.25 9.41 14.14
C PHE A 176 -0.05 10.69 13.37
N LEU A 177 -0.41 10.58 12.08
CA LEU A 177 -0.63 11.73 11.21
C LEU A 177 -1.82 12.59 11.62
N ALA A 178 -2.84 11.99 12.22
CA ALA A 178 -4.01 12.72 12.77
C ALA A 178 -3.91 12.99 14.28
N GLY A 179 -2.73 12.87 14.90
CA GLY A 179 -2.53 13.16 16.32
C GLY A 179 -2.27 11.91 17.15
N HIS A 180 -3.18 11.60 18.11
CA HIS A 180 -2.94 10.56 19.12
C HIS A 180 -3.40 9.16 18.70
N ALA A 181 -4.23 9.05 17.67
CA ALA A 181 -4.76 7.79 17.17
C ALA A 181 -4.49 7.65 15.66
N PRO A 182 -4.36 6.39 15.16
CA PRO A 182 -4.19 6.14 13.73
C PRO A 182 -5.45 6.52 12.96
N SER A 183 -5.27 6.99 11.74
CA SER A 183 -6.33 7.38 10.82
C SER A 183 -6.05 6.84 9.40
N TYR A 184 -6.97 7.07 8.48
CA TYR A 184 -6.75 6.74 7.08
C TYR A 184 -5.55 7.48 6.47
N ALA A 185 -5.21 8.67 6.96
CA ALA A 185 -3.99 9.38 6.56
C ALA A 185 -2.73 8.53 6.81
N ASP A 186 -2.67 7.87 7.98
CA ASP A 186 -1.58 6.95 8.30
C ASP A 186 -1.55 5.78 7.32
N TYR A 187 -2.71 5.20 7.00
CA TYR A 187 -2.79 4.04 6.08
C TYR A 187 -2.43 4.39 4.65
N CYS A 188 -2.70 5.62 4.20
CA CYS A 188 -2.26 6.11 2.90
C CYS A 188 -0.74 6.05 2.74
N VAL A 189 -0.02 6.46 3.78
CA VAL A 189 1.45 6.47 3.79
C VAL A 189 2.01 5.09 4.15
N PHE A 190 1.41 4.42 5.13
CA PHE A 190 1.85 3.09 5.57
C PHE A 190 1.77 2.03 4.47
N GLY A 191 0.76 2.11 3.60
CA GLY A 191 0.68 1.24 2.42
C GLY A 191 1.93 1.30 1.55
N MET A 192 2.54 2.49 1.41
CA MET A 192 3.80 2.66 0.67
C MET A 192 4.98 1.96 1.37
N PHE A 193 5.04 2.02 2.71
CA PHE A 193 6.06 1.30 3.48
C PHE A 193 5.82 -0.22 3.48
N MET A 194 4.55 -0.66 3.44
CA MET A 194 4.23 -2.08 3.27
C MET A 194 4.62 -2.59 1.89
N TRP A 195 4.49 -1.77 0.84
CA TRP A 195 5.03 -2.13 -0.48
C TRP A 195 6.51 -2.44 -0.39
N SER A 196 7.31 -1.53 0.16
CA SER A 196 8.75 -1.75 0.35
C SER A 196 9.03 -3.01 1.16
N ARG A 197 8.38 -3.16 2.33
CA ARG A 197 8.57 -4.30 3.22
C ARG A 197 8.26 -5.65 2.56
N CYS A 198 7.25 -5.69 1.69
CA CYS A 198 6.84 -6.93 1.02
C CYS A 198 7.77 -7.37 -0.11
N VAL A 199 8.53 -6.44 -0.72
CA VAL A 199 9.25 -6.74 -1.97
C VAL A 199 10.76 -6.50 -1.90
N SER A 200 11.28 -5.86 -0.85
CA SER A 200 12.66 -5.37 -0.80
C SER A 200 13.23 -5.44 0.62
N ASP A 201 14.51 -5.76 0.71
CA ASP A 201 15.29 -5.72 1.95
C ASP A 201 15.97 -4.35 2.16
N ILE A 202 15.71 -3.37 1.28
CA ILE A 202 16.32 -2.03 1.37
C ILE A 202 15.75 -1.27 2.56
N ALA A 203 16.61 -0.79 3.45
CA ALA A 203 16.24 0.12 4.52
C ALA A 203 15.91 1.51 3.95
N ILE A 204 14.61 1.90 3.96
CA ILE A 204 14.16 3.22 3.50
C ILE A 204 14.39 4.29 4.57
N VAL A 205 14.33 3.92 5.83
CA VAL A 205 14.52 4.81 7.00
C VAL A 205 15.40 4.13 8.02
N GLU A 206 16.23 4.94 8.69
CA GLU A 206 17.12 4.46 9.73
C GLU A 206 16.35 4.13 11.04
N PRO A 207 16.88 3.27 11.91
CA PRO A 207 16.20 2.87 13.15
C PRO A 207 15.91 4.03 14.12
N ASP A 208 16.69 5.11 14.10
CA ASP A 208 16.53 6.30 14.93
C ASP A 208 15.59 7.36 14.30
N ASP A 209 15.10 7.13 13.05
CA ASP A 209 14.16 8.02 12.39
C ASP A 209 12.77 7.94 13.06
N PRO A 210 12.09 9.06 13.38
CA PRO A 210 10.73 9.04 13.92
C PRO A 210 9.73 8.28 13.03
N ILE A 211 9.98 8.21 11.72
CA ILE A 211 9.18 7.41 10.78
C ILE A 211 9.31 5.91 11.09
N HIS A 212 10.49 5.45 11.51
CA HIS A 212 10.69 4.04 11.90
C HIS A 212 9.80 3.70 13.09
N ALA A 213 9.82 4.51 14.15
CA ALA A 213 8.99 4.26 15.34
C ALA A 213 7.47 4.30 15.02
N TRP A 214 7.04 5.20 14.12
CA TRP A 214 5.65 5.25 13.64
C TRP A 214 5.29 3.99 12.83
N ARG A 215 6.17 3.54 11.93
CA ARG A 215 5.98 2.32 11.15
C ARG A 215 5.84 1.10 12.07
N GLU A 216 6.69 0.97 13.08
CA GLU A 216 6.63 -0.14 14.04
C GLU A 216 5.29 -0.16 14.80
N ARG A 217 4.77 1.01 15.22
CA ARG A 217 3.43 1.09 15.82
C ARG A 217 2.33 0.59 14.88
N LEU A 218 2.38 0.98 13.59
CA LEU A 218 1.37 0.55 12.62
C LEU A 218 1.48 -0.94 12.26
N LEU A 219 2.69 -1.50 12.26
CA LEU A 219 2.90 -2.95 12.08
C LEU A 219 2.22 -3.77 13.17
N ASP A 220 2.16 -3.24 14.41
CA ASP A 220 1.58 -3.92 15.57
C ASP A 220 0.07 -3.73 15.72
N LEU A 221 -0.55 -2.81 14.95
CA LEU A 221 -1.99 -2.63 14.99
C LEU A 221 -2.73 -3.89 14.55
N PHE A 222 -3.96 -4.03 15.06
CA PHE A 222 -4.88 -5.10 14.68
C PHE A 222 -4.24 -6.48 14.82
N ASP A 223 -3.74 -6.76 16.03
CA ASP A 223 -3.04 -8.01 16.39
C ASP A 223 -1.82 -8.31 15.48
N GLY A 224 -1.15 -7.27 15.03
CA GLY A 224 0.03 -7.39 14.18
C GLY A 224 -0.30 -7.83 12.75
N LEU A 225 -1.46 -7.45 12.22
CA LEU A 225 -1.89 -7.79 10.86
C LEU A 225 -0.79 -7.56 9.81
N ALA A 226 -0.15 -6.39 9.86
CA ALA A 226 0.89 -6.03 8.91
C ALA A 226 2.24 -6.68 9.23
N ARG A 227 2.54 -6.89 10.52
CA ARG A 227 3.79 -7.54 10.96
C ARG A 227 3.85 -9.01 10.55
N LYS A 228 2.73 -9.71 10.65
CA LYS A 228 2.58 -11.13 10.29
C LYS A 228 2.46 -11.38 8.78
N ALA A 229 2.33 -10.32 7.99
CA ALA A 229 2.18 -10.46 6.55
C ALA A 229 3.44 -11.09 5.92
N PRO A 230 3.27 -12.07 5.02
CA PRO A 230 4.36 -12.65 4.25
C PRO A 230 5.11 -11.58 3.46
N VAL A 231 6.44 -11.74 3.42
CA VAL A 231 7.36 -10.89 2.67
C VAL A 231 8.18 -11.74 1.72
N HIS A 232 8.64 -11.15 0.63
CA HIS A 232 9.62 -11.77 -0.25
C HIS A 232 11.01 -11.32 0.20
N HIS A 233 11.90 -12.26 0.44
CA HIS A 233 13.31 -12.00 0.67
C HIS A 233 14.07 -12.21 -0.64
N LEU A 234 14.83 -11.20 -1.06
CA LEU A 234 15.67 -11.33 -2.24
C LEU A 234 16.79 -12.35 -1.97
N THR A 235 16.93 -13.32 -2.84
CA THR A 235 18.02 -14.28 -2.77
C THR A 235 19.20 -13.80 -3.59
N THR A 236 20.41 -14.35 -3.33
CA THR A 236 21.63 -14.03 -4.09
C THR A 236 21.52 -14.29 -5.59
N GLY A 237 20.51 -15.04 -6.05
CA GLY A 237 20.22 -15.26 -7.47
C GLY A 237 19.32 -14.20 -8.10
N ASP A 238 18.75 -13.29 -7.31
CA ASP A 238 17.85 -12.20 -7.74
C ASP A 238 18.60 -10.86 -7.90
N LEU A 239 19.88 -10.81 -7.49
CA LEU A 239 20.79 -9.67 -7.58
C LEU A 239 21.74 -9.88 -8.77
#